data_a7659778d44a05a571b353f18c97619f
#
_entry.id   a7659778d44a05a571b353f18c97619f
#
_cell.length_a   1.000
_cell.length_b   1.000
_cell.length_c   1.000
_cell.angle_alpha   90.00
_cell.angle_beta   90.00
_cell.angle_gamma   90.00
#
_symmetry.space_group_name_H-M   'P 1'
#
loop_
_entity.id
_entity.type
_entity.pdbx_description
1 polymer ?
#
loop_
_entity_poly.entity_id
_entity_poly.type
_entity_poly.pdbx_seq_one_letter_code
_entity_poly.pdbx_strand_id
1 'polypeptide(L)'
;ARAYNIADNRLADEASFDFELLTSLLADLDDAGVDLALTGFDADELEQMLSYSGGDARQQAPIEVPATPVTQPGDIWALGPHRIACGDCTDGALLERLLRGQLAQCIVTSPPYAEQRKTSYGGVPASEYPAWFGGVAVAMHGVLDNAGSFFVNIKEHVENGQRHLYVMQLVI
;
A
#
# COMPACT_ATOMS: atom_id res chain seq x y z
N ALA A 1 29.13 4.75 -9.90
CA ALA A 1 27.97 3.88 -9.90
C ALA A 1 27.07 4.10 -8.68
N ARG A 2 27.56 3.94 -7.41
CA ARG A 2 26.69 4.07 -6.20
C ARG A 2 26.07 5.45 -6.02
N ALA A 3 26.87 6.53 -6.21
CA ALA A 3 26.36 7.89 -6.10
C ALA A 3 25.33 8.21 -7.19
N TYR A 4 25.52 7.68 -8.40
CA TYR A 4 24.56 7.82 -9.50
C TYR A 4 23.23 7.14 -9.16
N ASN A 5 23.24 5.90 -8.66
CA ASN A 5 22.02 5.20 -8.27
C ASN A 5 21.24 5.91 -7.15
N ILE A 6 21.96 6.52 -6.19
CA ILE A 6 21.32 7.30 -5.12
C ILE A 6 20.67 8.56 -5.70
N ALA A 7 21.37 9.28 -6.58
CA ALA A 7 20.84 10.47 -7.22
C ALA A 7 19.65 10.16 -8.13
N ASP A 8 19.71 9.09 -8.91
CA ASP A 8 18.66 8.65 -9.81
C ASP A 8 17.36 8.29 -9.05
N ASN A 9 17.48 7.50 -7.99
CA ASN A 9 16.34 7.18 -7.14
C ASN A 9 15.74 8.42 -6.45
N ARG A 10 16.59 9.35 -5.98
CA ARG A 10 16.12 10.57 -5.36
C ARG A 10 15.42 11.50 -6.35
N LEU A 11 15.91 11.60 -7.58
CA LEU A 11 15.26 12.37 -8.63
C LEU A 11 13.89 11.78 -9.00
N ALA A 12 13.76 10.46 -9.02
CA ALA A 12 12.48 9.79 -9.23
C ALA A 12 11.49 10.07 -8.09
N ASP A 13 11.95 10.08 -6.84
CA ASP A 13 11.13 10.40 -5.66
C ASP A 13 10.66 11.87 -5.62
N GLU A 14 11.43 12.79 -6.19
CA GLU A 14 11.12 14.22 -6.26
C GLU A 14 10.41 14.63 -7.57
N ALA A 15 10.41 13.75 -8.58
CA ALA A 15 9.77 14.00 -9.85
C ALA A 15 8.23 13.95 -9.73
N SER A 16 7.59 14.91 -10.34
CA SER A 16 6.17 14.89 -10.60
C SER A 16 5.91 15.18 -12.06
N PHE A 17 4.93 14.50 -12.65
CA PHE A 17 4.52 14.82 -14.00
C PHE A 17 3.77 16.15 -14.05
N ASP A 18 4.17 17.02 -14.95
CA ASP A 18 3.31 18.09 -15.44
C ASP A 18 2.26 17.44 -16.37
N PHE A 19 1.04 17.25 -15.85
CA PHE A 19 -0.01 16.51 -16.56
C PHE A 19 -0.46 17.19 -17.86
N GLU A 20 -0.42 18.52 -17.95
CA GLU A 20 -0.76 19.24 -19.19
C GLU A 20 0.28 18.96 -20.27
N LEU A 21 1.56 19.07 -19.91
CA LEU A 21 2.66 18.76 -20.81
C LEU A 21 2.68 17.28 -21.20
N LEU A 22 2.50 16.39 -20.23
CA LEU A 22 2.49 14.94 -20.47
C LEU A 22 1.38 14.54 -21.44
N THR A 23 0.16 15.04 -21.22
CA THR A 23 -0.99 14.77 -22.10
C THR A 23 -0.74 15.27 -23.52
N SER A 24 -0.16 16.47 -23.66
CA SER A 24 0.21 17.01 -24.97
C SER A 24 1.26 16.14 -25.67
N LEU A 25 2.29 15.68 -24.95
CA LEU A 25 3.34 14.83 -25.52
C LEU A 25 2.81 13.44 -25.91
N LEU A 26 1.89 12.86 -25.11
CA LEU A 26 1.26 11.59 -25.45
C LEU A 26 0.37 11.72 -26.70
N ALA A 27 -0.37 12.80 -26.83
CA ALA A 27 -1.16 13.07 -28.03
C ALA A 27 -0.29 13.24 -29.28
N ASP A 28 0.82 13.97 -29.18
CA ASP A 28 1.78 14.13 -30.28
C ASP A 28 2.41 12.80 -30.71
N LEU A 29 2.68 11.90 -29.75
CA LEU A 29 3.20 10.55 -30.02
C LEU A 29 2.17 9.66 -30.71
N ASP A 30 0.92 9.72 -30.27
CA ASP A 30 -0.21 8.98 -30.88
C ASP A 30 -0.44 9.46 -32.32
N ASP A 31 -0.48 10.75 -32.56
CA ASP A 31 -0.59 11.35 -33.90
C ASP A 31 0.59 10.96 -34.82
N ALA A 32 1.77 10.77 -34.24
CA ALA A 32 2.96 10.28 -34.95
C ALA A 32 2.94 8.77 -35.20
N GLY A 33 1.93 8.04 -34.71
CA GLY A 33 1.80 6.58 -34.86
C GLY A 33 2.76 5.78 -34.00
N VAL A 34 3.23 6.34 -32.91
CA VAL A 34 4.08 5.64 -31.93
C VAL A 34 3.19 4.79 -31.02
N ASP A 35 3.58 3.54 -30.80
CA ASP A 35 2.90 2.67 -29.84
C ASP A 35 3.10 3.22 -28.40
N LEU A 36 2.01 3.77 -27.82
CA LEU A 36 2.03 4.38 -26.51
C LEU A 36 2.32 3.36 -25.37
N ALA A 37 2.15 2.07 -25.59
CA ALA A 37 2.55 1.05 -24.62
C ALA A 37 4.07 1.09 -24.33
N LEU A 38 4.87 1.64 -25.22
CA LEU A 38 6.31 1.85 -25.02
C LEU A 38 6.64 2.91 -23.97
N THR A 39 5.67 3.75 -23.60
CA THR A 39 5.85 4.79 -22.56
C THR A 39 5.83 4.21 -21.14
N GLY A 40 5.35 2.99 -20.97
CA GLY A 40 5.26 2.30 -19.69
C GLY A 40 3.94 2.55 -18.94
N PHE A 41 3.05 3.38 -19.48
CA PHE A 41 1.67 3.53 -18.97
C PHE A 41 0.80 2.39 -19.47
N ASP A 42 -0.13 1.94 -18.62
CA ASP A 42 -1.12 0.94 -19.04
C ASP A 42 -2.26 1.57 -19.87
N ALA A 43 -3.11 0.74 -20.48
CA ALA A 43 -4.17 1.21 -21.38
C ALA A 43 -5.20 2.09 -20.65
N ASP A 44 -5.53 1.78 -19.40
CA ASP A 44 -6.49 2.55 -18.62
C ASP A 44 -5.93 3.91 -18.21
N GLU A 45 -4.63 3.95 -17.86
CA GLU A 45 -3.90 5.19 -17.57
C GLU A 45 -3.84 6.09 -18.82
N LEU A 46 -3.52 5.53 -19.97
CA LEU A 46 -3.47 6.25 -21.24
C LEU A 46 -4.84 6.80 -21.63
N GLU A 47 -5.92 6.03 -21.51
CA GLU A 47 -7.27 6.49 -21.78
C GLU A 47 -7.65 7.66 -20.87
N GLN A 48 -7.34 7.57 -19.58
CA GLN A 48 -7.56 8.67 -18.62
C GLN A 48 -6.76 9.92 -18.99
N MET A 49 -5.48 9.77 -19.37
CA MET A 49 -4.62 10.89 -19.72
C MET A 49 -5.05 11.54 -21.04
N LEU A 50 -5.36 10.78 -22.07
CA LEU A 50 -5.80 11.29 -23.37
C LEU A 50 -7.21 11.88 -23.33
N SER A 51 -8.09 11.39 -22.44
CA SER A 51 -9.40 11.98 -22.19
C SER A 51 -9.35 13.26 -21.36
N TYR A 52 -8.19 13.61 -20.82
CA TYR A 52 -7.96 14.82 -20.03
C TYR A 52 -7.97 16.07 -20.92
N SER A 53 -9.14 16.61 -21.17
CA SER A 53 -9.29 17.94 -21.82
C SER A 53 -9.05 19.03 -20.78
N GLY A 54 -7.81 19.52 -20.72
CA GLY A 54 -7.25 20.46 -19.77
C GLY A 54 -8.25 21.36 -19.04
N GLY A 55 -8.48 21.09 -17.79
CA GLY A 55 -9.35 21.92 -16.97
C GLY A 55 -9.96 21.29 -15.74
N ASP A 56 -9.52 20.12 -15.32
CA ASP A 56 -9.80 19.68 -13.96
C ASP A 56 -8.77 18.62 -13.52
N ALA A 57 -7.51 19.03 -13.33
CA ALA A 57 -6.77 18.40 -12.27
C ALA A 57 -7.69 18.57 -11.07
N ARG A 58 -8.45 17.53 -10.73
CA ARG A 58 -9.15 17.50 -9.46
C ARG A 58 -8.09 17.71 -8.39
N GLN A 59 -7.77 18.97 -8.12
CA GLN A 59 -7.40 19.40 -6.80
C GLN A 59 -8.61 18.93 -5.98
N GLN A 60 -8.56 17.66 -5.57
CA GLN A 60 -9.44 17.22 -4.51
C GLN A 60 -9.14 18.20 -3.39
N ALA A 61 -10.08 19.09 -3.15
CA ALA A 61 -9.98 20.00 -2.02
C ALA A 61 -9.56 19.12 -0.84
N PRO A 62 -8.57 19.55 -0.03
CA PRO A 62 -8.09 18.75 1.09
C PRO A 62 -9.32 18.25 1.82
N ILE A 63 -9.46 16.92 1.94
CA ILE A 63 -10.61 16.34 2.62
C ILE A 63 -10.51 16.84 4.06
N GLU A 64 -11.42 17.75 4.45
CA GLU A 64 -11.48 18.19 5.83
C GLU A 64 -11.85 17.00 6.70
N VAL A 65 -10.89 16.54 7.50
CA VAL A 65 -11.13 15.45 8.45
C VAL A 65 -12.09 15.99 9.51
N PRO A 66 -13.24 15.35 9.74
CA PRO A 66 -14.18 15.81 10.77
C PRO A 66 -13.49 15.90 12.13
N ALA A 67 -13.78 16.98 12.86
CA ALA A 67 -13.23 17.19 14.22
C ALA A 67 -13.58 16.02 15.17
N THR A 68 -14.71 15.36 14.93
CA THR A 68 -15.12 14.17 15.65
C THR A 68 -15.18 13.01 14.65
N PRO A 69 -14.40 11.92 14.87
CA PRO A 69 -14.45 10.75 14.01
C PRO A 69 -15.86 10.16 13.97
N VAL A 70 -16.36 9.88 12.78
CA VAL A 70 -17.64 9.16 12.58
C VAL A 70 -17.44 7.66 12.79
N THR A 71 -16.33 7.13 12.29
CA THR A 71 -15.98 5.71 12.39
C THR A 71 -15.40 5.40 13.77
N GLN A 72 -15.88 4.33 14.39
CA GLN A 72 -15.41 3.85 15.69
C GLN A 72 -14.79 2.45 15.57
N PRO A 73 -13.92 2.04 16.53
CA PRO A 73 -13.43 0.67 16.58
C PRO A 73 -14.57 -0.35 16.61
N GLY A 74 -14.51 -1.34 15.75
CA GLY A 74 -15.53 -2.36 15.55
C GLY A 74 -16.53 -2.09 14.42
N ASP A 75 -16.52 -0.89 13.84
CA ASP A 75 -17.39 -0.56 12.70
C ASP A 75 -16.94 -1.28 11.43
N ILE A 76 -17.93 -1.69 10.63
CA ILE A 76 -17.73 -2.26 9.30
C ILE A 76 -18.57 -1.48 8.29
N TRP A 77 -17.93 -0.87 7.33
CA TRP A 77 -18.54 -0.09 6.26
C TRP A 77 -18.64 -0.92 4.98
N ALA A 78 -19.76 -0.82 4.29
CA ALA A 78 -19.98 -1.44 2.98
C ALA A 78 -19.75 -0.41 1.87
N LEU A 79 -18.91 -0.78 0.89
CA LEU A 79 -18.60 0.02 -0.30
C LEU A 79 -18.90 -0.83 -1.54
N GLY A 80 -20.17 -0.87 -1.94
CA GLY A 80 -20.62 -1.82 -2.96
C GLY A 80 -20.36 -3.28 -2.52
N PRO A 81 -19.60 -4.06 -3.30
CA PRO A 81 -19.24 -5.44 -2.92
C PRO A 81 -18.14 -5.51 -1.85
N HIS A 82 -17.41 -4.42 -1.63
CA HIS A 82 -16.25 -4.35 -0.72
C HIS A 82 -16.66 -3.95 0.70
N ARG A 83 -15.78 -4.21 1.66
CA ARG A 83 -15.97 -3.82 3.06
C ARG A 83 -14.68 -3.33 3.67
N ILE A 84 -14.82 -2.37 4.57
CA ILE A 84 -13.71 -1.84 5.37
C ILE A 84 -14.11 -1.98 6.84
N ALA A 85 -13.22 -2.50 7.66
CA ALA A 85 -13.39 -2.56 9.11
C ALA A 85 -12.40 -1.60 9.79
N CYS A 86 -12.87 -0.96 10.84
CA CYS A 86 -12.03 -0.19 11.75
C CYS A 86 -11.77 -1.03 13.00
N GLY A 87 -10.52 -1.41 13.26
CA GLY A 87 -10.17 -2.19 14.44
C GLY A 87 -8.82 -2.88 14.35
N ASP A 88 -8.53 -3.71 15.34
CA ASP A 88 -7.32 -4.49 15.40
C ASP A 88 -7.40 -5.70 14.47
N CYS A 89 -6.40 -5.88 13.62
CA CYS A 89 -6.34 -7.02 12.70
C CYS A 89 -6.11 -8.38 13.40
N THR A 90 -5.81 -8.37 14.69
CA THR A 90 -5.72 -9.59 15.51
C THR A 90 -7.04 -9.96 16.18
N ASP A 91 -8.07 -9.11 16.05
CA ASP A 91 -9.42 -9.41 16.53
C ASP A 91 -10.13 -10.39 15.57
N GLY A 92 -10.08 -11.69 15.89
CA GLY A 92 -10.69 -12.73 15.09
C GLY A 92 -12.20 -12.55 14.90
N ALA A 93 -12.91 -12.01 15.89
CA ALA A 93 -14.35 -11.77 15.79
C ALA A 93 -14.67 -10.65 14.80
N LEU A 94 -13.85 -9.61 14.76
CA LEU A 94 -13.96 -8.55 13.76
C LEU A 94 -13.67 -9.08 12.35
N LEU A 95 -12.63 -9.91 12.20
CA LEU A 95 -12.28 -10.54 10.92
C LEU A 95 -13.39 -11.47 10.41
N GLU A 96 -13.97 -12.29 11.27
CA GLU A 96 -15.09 -13.16 10.92
C GLU A 96 -16.31 -12.35 10.43
N ARG A 97 -16.65 -11.27 11.13
CA ARG A 97 -17.71 -10.35 10.72
C ARG A 97 -17.40 -9.65 9.39
N LEU A 98 -16.16 -9.21 9.19
CA LEU A 98 -15.70 -8.57 7.96
C LEU A 98 -15.86 -9.51 6.77
N LEU A 99 -15.46 -10.77 6.93
CA LEU A 99 -15.49 -11.80 5.90
C LEU A 99 -16.86 -12.51 5.81
N ARG A 100 -17.80 -12.24 6.74
CA ARG A 100 -19.13 -12.89 6.82
C ARG A 100 -19.02 -14.42 6.90
N GLY A 101 -18.07 -14.92 7.67
CA GLY A 101 -17.81 -16.35 7.80
C GLY A 101 -17.18 -17.02 6.57
N GLN A 102 -16.78 -16.26 5.57
CA GLN A 102 -16.01 -16.77 4.42
C GLN A 102 -14.51 -16.76 4.74
N LEU A 103 -13.74 -17.61 4.06
CA LEU A 103 -12.28 -17.60 4.15
C LEU A 103 -11.70 -16.74 3.03
N ALA A 104 -10.59 -16.06 3.34
CA ALA A 104 -9.84 -15.29 2.37
C ALA A 104 -8.95 -16.22 1.52
N GLN A 105 -8.98 -16.08 0.21
CA GLN A 105 -8.10 -16.80 -0.69
C GLN A 105 -6.72 -16.13 -0.80
N CYS A 106 -6.67 -14.83 -0.54
CA CYS A 106 -5.45 -14.06 -0.56
C CYS A 106 -5.50 -12.99 0.52
N ILE A 107 -4.46 -12.91 1.33
CA ILE A 107 -4.25 -11.84 2.31
C ILE A 107 -2.96 -11.11 1.92
N VAL A 108 -3.04 -9.79 1.83
CA VAL A 108 -1.87 -8.92 1.57
C VAL A 108 -1.78 -7.91 2.69
N THR A 109 -0.61 -7.80 3.31
CA THR A 109 -0.37 -6.82 4.38
C THR A 109 0.99 -6.15 4.26
N SER A 110 1.05 -4.91 4.71
CA SER A 110 2.28 -4.14 4.91
C SER A 110 2.29 -3.71 6.39
N PRO A 111 2.73 -4.60 7.30
CA PRO A 111 2.70 -4.30 8.73
C PRO A 111 3.65 -3.15 9.08
N PRO A 112 3.49 -2.49 10.24
CA PRO A 112 4.45 -1.52 10.73
C PRO A 112 5.86 -2.11 10.70
N TYR A 113 6.81 -1.39 10.08
CA TYR A 113 8.19 -1.87 10.03
C TYR A 113 8.87 -1.67 11.39
N ALA A 114 9.77 -2.59 11.75
CA ALA A 114 10.50 -2.50 13.01
C ALA A 114 11.22 -1.16 13.17
N GLU A 115 11.14 -0.57 14.36
CA GLU A 115 11.80 0.69 14.74
C GLU A 115 11.38 1.94 13.93
N GLN A 116 10.38 1.85 13.03
CA GLN A 116 9.95 2.98 12.21
C GLN A 116 8.68 3.64 12.75
N ARG A 117 8.57 4.97 12.47
CA ARG A 117 7.40 5.79 12.80
C ARG A 117 6.89 5.63 14.25
N LYS A 118 7.81 5.60 15.21
CA LYS A 118 7.52 5.44 16.65
C LYS A 118 6.48 6.44 17.17
N THR A 119 6.45 7.64 16.60
CA THR A 119 5.50 8.70 16.97
C THR A 119 4.11 8.51 16.39
N SER A 120 3.95 7.70 15.35
CA SER A 120 2.66 7.53 14.67
C SER A 120 1.90 6.29 15.16
N TYR A 121 2.59 5.16 15.33
CA TYR A 121 1.96 3.90 15.75
C TYR A 121 2.82 3.02 16.67
N GLY A 122 3.71 3.65 17.44
CA GLY A 122 4.41 3.03 18.56
C GLY A 122 5.66 2.23 18.22
N GLY A 123 5.88 1.81 16.98
CA GLY A 123 7.06 1.05 16.52
C GLY A 123 7.37 -0.20 17.35
N VAL A 124 7.50 -1.35 16.72
CA VAL A 124 7.88 -2.60 17.39
C VAL A 124 9.40 -2.74 17.33
N PRO A 125 10.11 -3.02 18.45
CA PRO A 125 11.54 -3.31 18.42
C PRO A 125 11.86 -4.50 17.52
N ALA A 126 12.98 -4.44 16.78
CA ALA A 126 13.36 -5.52 15.87
C ALA A 126 13.54 -6.87 16.58
N SER A 127 14.01 -6.85 17.84
CA SER A 127 14.16 -8.05 18.68
C SER A 127 12.84 -8.69 19.11
N GLU A 128 11.77 -7.91 19.22
CA GLU A 128 10.44 -8.36 19.65
C GLU A 128 9.51 -8.64 18.45
N TYR A 129 9.93 -8.21 17.27
CA TYR A 129 9.10 -8.24 16.06
C TYR A 129 8.58 -9.65 15.70
N PRO A 130 9.40 -10.72 15.75
CA PRO A 130 8.91 -12.06 15.44
C PRO A 130 7.79 -12.52 16.38
N ALA A 131 7.91 -12.26 17.68
CA ALA A 131 6.90 -12.61 18.66
C ALA A 131 5.59 -11.82 18.45
N TRP A 132 5.72 -10.51 18.21
CA TRP A 132 4.58 -9.63 17.92
C TRP A 132 3.85 -10.06 16.64
N PHE A 133 4.59 -10.24 15.54
CA PHE A 133 3.99 -10.65 14.26
C PHE A 133 3.41 -12.06 14.29
N GLY A 134 3.93 -12.91 15.16
CA GLY A 134 3.35 -14.24 15.40
C GLY A 134 1.86 -14.19 15.77
N GLY A 135 1.46 -13.21 16.59
CA GLY A 135 0.06 -12.97 16.93
C GLY A 135 -0.77 -12.57 15.69
N VAL A 136 -0.24 -11.70 14.85
CA VAL A 136 -0.87 -11.30 13.58
C VAL A 136 -1.00 -12.51 12.64
N ALA A 137 0.07 -13.30 12.49
CA ALA A 137 0.08 -14.48 11.63
C ALA A 137 -0.97 -15.52 12.06
N VAL A 138 -1.14 -15.76 13.36
CA VAL A 138 -2.16 -16.66 13.90
C VAL A 138 -3.57 -16.17 13.56
N ALA A 139 -3.85 -14.87 13.73
CA ALA A 139 -5.14 -14.31 13.39
C ALA A 139 -5.44 -14.41 11.89
N MET A 140 -4.45 -14.10 11.04
CA MET A 140 -4.58 -14.22 9.58
C MET A 140 -4.77 -15.67 9.14
N HIS A 141 -4.04 -16.61 9.73
CA HIS A 141 -4.20 -18.03 9.45
C HIS A 141 -5.62 -18.52 9.78
N GLY A 142 -6.24 -18.00 10.85
CA GLY A 142 -7.60 -18.35 11.24
C GLY A 142 -8.68 -18.00 10.22
N VAL A 143 -8.40 -17.08 9.32
CA VAL A 143 -9.34 -16.61 8.27
C VAL A 143 -8.86 -16.87 6.86
N LEU A 144 -7.69 -17.48 6.68
CA LEU A 144 -7.13 -17.83 5.37
C LEU A 144 -7.66 -19.20 4.94
N ASP A 145 -8.00 -19.32 3.66
CA ASP A 145 -8.34 -20.61 3.05
C ASP A 145 -7.11 -21.53 3.03
N ASN A 146 -7.30 -22.85 3.17
CA ASN A 146 -6.22 -23.84 3.15
C ASN A 146 -5.38 -23.84 1.87
N ALA A 147 -5.95 -23.39 0.75
CA ALA A 147 -5.26 -23.19 -0.51
C ALA A 147 -4.89 -21.73 -0.76
N GLY A 148 -5.13 -20.85 0.22
CA GLY A 148 -4.90 -19.42 0.14
C GLY A 148 -3.43 -19.03 0.28
N SER A 149 -3.15 -17.76 -0.01
CA SER A 149 -1.80 -17.17 0.07
C SER A 149 -1.78 -15.97 1.01
N PHE A 150 -0.73 -15.87 1.82
CA PHE A 150 -0.48 -14.73 2.70
C PHE A 150 0.78 -13.98 2.25
N PHE A 151 0.63 -12.78 1.72
CA PHE A 151 1.71 -11.92 1.27
C PHE A 151 2.02 -10.85 2.31
N VAL A 152 3.28 -10.78 2.74
CA VAL A 152 3.75 -9.80 3.70
C VAL A 152 4.80 -8.92 3.04
N ASN A 153 4.46 -7.64 2.82
CA ASN A 153 5.41 -6.64 2.37
C ASN A 153 6.12 -6.04 3.59
N ILE A 154 7.38 -6.39 3.80
CA ILE A 154 8.13 -6.01 5.00
C ILE A 154 9.54 -5.56 4.63
N LYS A 155 10.04 -4.56 5.37
CA LYS A 155 11.38 -4.01 5.19
C LYS A 155 12.30 -4.43 6.33
N GLU A 156 13.53 -4.76 6.00
CA GLU A 156 14.60 -4.99 7.00
C GLU A 156 14.91 -3.73 7.80
N HIS A 157 15.33 -3.91 9.04
CA HIS A 157 15.91 -2.85 9.85
C HIS A 157 17.43 -2.99 9.88
N VAL A 158 18.12 -1.87 9.70
CA VAL A 158 19.58 -1.79 9.77
C VAL A 158 19.95 -0.80 10.86
N GLU A 159 20.70 -1.26 11.86
CA GLU A 159 21.22 -0.44 12.93
C GLU A 159 22.75 -0.60 13.03
N ASN A 160 23.49 0.52 13.15
CA ASN A 160 24.95 0.52 13.21
C ASN A 160 25.63 -0.29 12.07
N GLY A 161 25.05 -0.29 10.88
CA GLY A 161 25.54 -1.04 9.72
C GLY A 161 25.26 -2.56 9.77
N GLN A 162 24.57 -3.05 10.78
CA GLN A 162 24.17 -4.45 10.92
C GLN A 162 22.69 -4.62 10.61
N ARG A 163 22.37 -5.67 9.85
CA ARG A 163 20.99 -6.05 9.54
C ARG A 163 20.41 -6.92 10.65
N HIS A 164 19.21 -6.59 11.08
CA HIS A 164 18.42 -7.45 11.95
C HIS A 164 17.78 -8.57 11.13
N LEU A 165 17.86 -9.80 11.62
CA LEU A 165 17.38 -10.99 10.92
C LEU A 165 15.88 -11.26 11.13
N TYR A 166 15.14 -10.35 11.77
CA TYR A 166 13.74 -10.59 12.11
C TYR A 166 12.86 -10.94 10.91
N VAL A 167 13.13 -10.35 9.72
CA VAL A 167 12.38 -10.68 8.49
C VAL A 167 12.56 -12.14 8.11
N MET A 168 13.78 -12.67 8.22
CA MET A 168 14.04 -14.07 7.94
C MET A 168 13.42 -15.02 8.96
N GLN A 169 13.28 -14.57 10.20
CA GLN A 169 12.64 -15.34 11.27
C GLN A 169 11.11 -15.47 11.11
N LEU A 170 10.50 -14.64 10.25
CA LEU A 170 9.07 -14.74 9.95
C LEU A 170 8.75 -15.82 8.90
N VAL A 171 9.75 -16.32 8.19
CA VAL A 171 9.59 -17.23 7.04
C VAL A 171 9.91 -18.69 7.44
N ILE A 172 10.41 -18.91 8.63
CA ILE A 172 10.73 -20.21 9.21
C ILE A 172 9.62 -20.56 10.20
#